data_7ca9b20eca304566b6fefa734ba1d1cf
#
_entry.id   7ca9b20eca304566b6fefa734ba1d1cf
#
_cell.length_a   1.000
_cell.length_b   1.000
_cell.length_c   1.000
_cell.angle_alpha   90.00
_cell.angle_beta   90.00
_cell.angle_gamma   90.00
#
_symmetry.space_group_name_H-M   'P 1'
#
loop_
_entity.id
_entity.type
_entity.pdbx_description
1 polymer ?
#
loop_
_entity_poly.entity_id
_entity_poly.type
_entity_poly.pdbx_seq_one_letter_code
_entity_poly.pdbx_strand_id
1 'polypeptide(L)'
;LARIWALSGKPLQIKVKQAYQNFYIYGSVVPKTGENFSLFLPWVNTDLMNLYLEQMSLAYRNEEIVLIMDQAGWHKSKDLDVPENVTIIYLPPYSPELNPIERL
;
A
#
# COMPACT_ATOMS: atom_id res chain seq x y z
N LEU A 1 0.94 -19.89 5.89
CA LEU A 1 -0.29 -19.35 5.31
C LEU A 1 -0.07 -17.92 4.86
N ALA A 2 -0.58 -17.59 3.70
CA ALA A 2 -0.48 -16.25 3.16
C ALA A 2 -1.64 -15.40 3.65
N ARG A 3 -1.36 -14.15 3.99
CA ARG A 3 -2.38 -13.18 4.35
C ARG A 3 -2.58 -12.22 3.18
N ILE A 4 -3.84 -11.99 2.81
CA ILE A 4 -4.19 -11.13 1.68
C ILE A 4 -4.51 -9.73 2.19
N TRP A 5 -3.79 -8.75 1.64
CA TRP A 5 -3.95 -7.34 1.95
C TRP A 5 -4.36 -6.58 0.69
N ALA A 6 -5.13 -5.52 0.86
CA ALA A 6 -5.50 -4.63 -0.23
C ALA A 6 -4.94 -3.25 0.04
N LEU A 7 -4.25 -2.68 -0.94
CA LEU A 7 -3.65 -1.35 -0.89
C LEU A 7 -4.38 -0.43 -1.86
N SER A 8 -4.72 0.78 -1.41
CA SER A 8 -5.27 1.81 -2.30
C SER A 8 -4.23 2.22 -3.33
N GLY A 9 -4.67 2.39 -4.57
CA GLY A 9 -3.79 2.83 -5.66
C GLY A 9 -3.25 4.24 -5.47
N LYS A 10 -3.94 5.08 -4.70
CA LYS A 10 -3.50 6.44 -4.36
C LYS A 10 -3.54 6.63 -2.86
N PRO A 11 -2.40 6.93 -2.23
CA PRO A 11 -2.39 7.31 -0.82
C PRO A 11 -3.27 8.53 -0.56
N LEU A 12 -4.00 8.50 0.55
CA LEU A 12 -4.87 9.60 0.94
C LEU A 12 -4.06 10.78 1.45
N GLN A 13 -4.31 11.97 0.89
CA GLN A 13 -3.64 13.18 1.34
C GLN A 13 -4.35 13.75 2.56
N ILE A 14 -3.56 14.11 3.58
CA ILE A 14 -4.05 14.78 4.77
C ILE A 14 -3.36 16.13 4.91
N LYS A 15 -4.14 17.19 5.16
CA LYS A 15 -3.62 18.51 5.44
C LYS A 15 -3.52 18.73 6.95
N VAL A 16 -2.35 19.16 7.39
CA VAL A 16 -2.13 19.52 8.78
C VAL A 16 -2.23 21.04 8.91
N LYS A 17 -3.30 21.52 9.54
CA LYS A 17 -3.66 22.94 9.56
C LYS A 17 -2.58 23.87 10.10
N GLN A 18 -1.84 23.44 11.11
CA GLN A 18 -0.90 24.33 11.81
C GLN A 18 0.50 24.33 11.23
N ALA A 19 0.83 23.36 10.39
CA ALA A 19 2.18 23.22 9.86
C ALA A 19 2.31 23.55 8.38
N TYR A 20 1.21 23.90 7.72
CA TYR A 20 1.16 24.13 6.26
C TYR A 20 1.77 22.99 5.47
N GLN A 21 1.71 21.77 6.02
CA GLN A 21 2.27 20.57 5.40
C GLN A 21 1.17 19.57 5.09
N ASN A 22 1.39 18.81 4.02
CA ASN A 22 0.52 17.72 3.68
C ASN A 22 1.24 16.41 3.99
N PHE A 23 0.48 15.43 4.45
CA PHE A 23 0.96 14.07 4.61
C PHE A 23 0.08 13.16 3.78
N TYR A 24 0.62 11.98 3.50
CA TYR A 24 -0.09 10.96 2.75
C TYR A 24 -0.17 9.71 3.60
N ILE A 25 -1.35 9.09 3.62
CA ILE A 25 -1.52 7.80 4.29
C ILE A 25 -1.32 6.69 3.26
N TYR A 26 -0.27 5.90 3.45
CA TYR A 26 -0.09 4.65 2.74
C TYR A 26 -0.74 3.59 3.60
N GLY A 27 -1.84 3.00 3.14
CA GLY A 27 -2.61 2.09 3.97
C GLY A 27 -3.02 0.83 3.24
N SER A 28 -2.86 -0.30 3.93
CA SER A 28 -3.33 -1.59 3.46
C SER A 28 -4.25 -2.19 4.51
N VAL A 29 -5.22 -2.99 4.06
CA VAL A 29 -6.20 -3.62 4.94
C VAL A 29 -6.34 -5.09 4.58
N VAL A 30 -6.57 -5.93 5.59
CA VAL A 30 -7.02 -7.30 5.39
C VAL A 30 -8.55 -7.25 5.32
N PRO A 31 -9.17 -7.44 4.14
CA PRO A 31 -10.62 -7.23 4.00
C PRO A 31 -11.43 -8.13 4.93
N LYS A 32 -10.95 -9.32 5.19
CA LYS A 32 -11.66 -10.31 5.99
C LYS A 32 -11.77 -9.93 7.46
N THR A 33 -10.75 -9.25 8.01
CA THR A 33 -10.66 -8.97 9.45
C THR A 33 -10.72 -7.50 9.78
N GLY A 34 -10.46 -6.62 8.80
CA GLY A 34 -10.33 -5.19 9.04
C GLY A 34 -8.98 -4.77 9.60
N GLU A 35 -8.08 -5.71 9.82
CA GLU A 35 -6.73 -5.37 10.26
C GLU A 35 -6.06 -4.44 9.25
N ASN A 36 -5.35 -3.43 9.72
CA ASN A 36 -4.71 -2.49 8.80
C ASN A 36 -3.25 -2.24 9.18
N PHE A 37 -2.49 -1.85 8.18
CA PHE A 37 -1.11 -1.38 8.35
C PHE A 37 -0.99 -0.09 7.56
N SER A 38 -0.68 1.01 8.24
CA SER A 38 -0.63 2.32 7.61
C SER A 38 0.58 3.09 8.06
N LEU A 39 1.15 3.89 7.15
CA LEU A 39 2.22 4.83 7.44
C LEU A 39 1.84 6.21 6.94
N PHE A 40 2.23 7.24 7.69
CA PHE A 40 2.08 8.63 7.28
C PHE A 40 3.41 9.07 6.67
N LEU A 41 3.40 9.37 5.39
CA LEU A 41 4.62 9.71 4.66
C LEU A 41 4.47 11.08 3.97
N PRO A 42 5.56 11.82 3.80
CA PRO A 42 5.47 13.19 3.30
C PRO A 42 5.20 13.31 1.79
N TRP A 43 5.49 12.28 1.02
CA TRP A 43 5.38 12.31 -0.44
C TRP A 43 4.75 11.03 -0.98
N VAL A 44 4.37 11.07 -2.25
CA VAL A 44 3.97 9.89 -3.01
C VAL A 44 5.01 9.66 -4.09
N ASN A 45 5.90 8.71 -3.88
CA ASN A 45 6.93 8.34 -4.85
C ASN A 45 7.41 6.91 -4.61
N THR A 46 8.24 6.41 -5.53
CA THR A 46 8.74 5.04 -5.47
C THR A 46 9.59 4.77 -4.22
N ASP A 47 10.42 5.74 -3.84
CA ASP A 47 11.27 5.57 -2.65
C ASP A 47 10.45 5.35 -1.38
N LEU A 48 9.37 6.12 -1.22
CA LEU A 48 8.51 5.99 -0.06
C LEU A 48 7.64 4.75 -0.14
N MET A 49 7.27 4.32 -1.34
CA MET A 49 6.61 3.02 -1.50
C MET A 49 7.54 1.88 -1.10
N ASN A 50 8.82 1.97 -1.46
CA ASN A 50 9.80 0.97 -1.03
C ASN A 50 9.93 0.96 0.48
N LEU A 51 9.93 2.12 1.12
CA LEU A 51 9.95 2.21 2.57
C LEU A 51 8.69 1.57 3.18
N TYR A 52 7.53 1.83 2.62
CA TYR A 52 6.28 1.24 3.08
C TYR A 52 6.32 -0.29 3.00
N LEU A 53 6.75 -0.82 1.86
CA LEU A 53 6.85 -2.27 1.66
C LEU A 53 7.86 -2.89 2.64
N GLU A 54 8.99 -2.22 2.85
CA GLU A 54 9.99 -2.69 3.80
C GLU A 54 9.44 -2.74 5.21
N GLN A 55 8.77 -1.69 5.66
CA GLN A 55 8.20 -1.65 6.99
C GLN A 55 7.10 -2.68 7.19
N MET A 56 6.28 -2.88 6.17
CA MET A 56 5.24 -3.92 6.19
C MET A 56 5.86 -5.30 6.29
N SER A 57 6.90 -5.55 5.49
CA SER A 57 7.62 -6.82 5.50
C SER A 57 8.22 -7.12 6.88
N LEU A 58 8.80 -6.11 7.52
CA LEU A 58 9.39 -6.26 8.86
C LEU A 58 8.34 -6.48 9.94
N ALA A 59 7.21 -5.78 9.84
CA ALA A 59 6.12 -5.92 10.80
C ALA A 59 5.50 -7.33 10.77
N TYR A 60 5.51 -7.97 9.62
CA TYR A 60 4.91 -9.29 9.40
C TYR A 60 5.91 -10.27 8.81
N ARG A 61 7.16 -10.22 9.29
CA ARG A 61 8.27 -10.97 8.67
C ARG A 61 8.13 -12.49 8.72
N ASN A 62 7.29 -13.01 9.62
CA ASN A 62 7.06 -14.45 9.72
C ASN A 62 5.86 -14.91 8.90
N GLU A 63 5.31 -14.02 8.07
CA GLU A 63 4.13 -14.31 7.26
C GLU A 63 4.43 -14.06 5.79
N GLU A 64 3.71 -14.78 4.94
CA GLU A 64 3.66 -14.49 3.52
C GLU A 64 2.56 -13.46 3.29
N ILE A 65 2.90 -12.36 2.62
CA ILE A 65 1.97 -11.26 2.36
C ILE A 65 1.62 -11.27 0.88
N VAL A 66 0.34 -11.34 0.56
CA VAL A 66 -0.16 -11.12 -0.80
C VAL A 66 -0.81 -9.76 -0.82
N LEU A 67 -0.23 -8.82 -1.56
CA LEU A 67 -0.68 -7.43 -1.59
C LEU A 67 -1.34 -7.15 -2.93
N ILE A 68 -2.64 -6.89 -2.91
CA ILE A 68 -3.42 -6.55 -4.09
C ILE A 68 -3.47 -5.04 -4.21
N MET A 69 -3.10 -4.50 -5.37
CA MET A 69 -3.14 -3.05 -5.59
C MET A 69 -3.55 -2.72 -7.01
N ASP A 70 -4.11 -1.53 -7.18
CA ASP A 70 -4.44 -1.02 -8.50
C ASP A 70 -3.17 -0.62 -9.24
N GLN A 71 -3.25 -0.60 -10.57
CA GLN A 71 -2.16 -0.10 -11.40
C GLN A 71 -2.14 1.42 -11.34
N ALA A 72 -1.30 1.97 -10.48
CA ALA A 72 -0.95 3.39 -10.49
C ALA A 72 0.41 3.54 -11.18
N GLY A 73 0.71 4.73 -11.70
CA GLY A 73 1.91 4.92 -12.53
C GLY A 73 3.22 4.50 -11.87
N TRP A 74 3.34 4.69 -10.58
CA TRP A 74 4.58 4.45 -9.84
C TRP A 74 4.86 2.99 -9.51
N HIS A 75 3.86 2.11 -9.49
CA HIS A 75 4.13 0.71 -9.18
C HIS A 75 4.51 -0.14 -10.41
N LYS A 76 4.53 0.47 -11.58
CA LYS A 76 5.15 -0.13 -12.74
C LYS A 76 6.63 0.19 -12.83
N SER A 77 7.16 0.95 -11.87
CA SER A 77 8.56 1.31 -11.84
C SER A 77 9.44 0.08 -11.65
N LYS A 78 10.52 0.01 -12.42
CA LYS A 78 11.53 -1.03 -12.25
C LYS A 78 12.33 -0.84 -10.96
N ASP A 79 12.20 0.34 -10.34
CA ASP A 79 12.89 0.68 -9.10
C ASP A 79 12.12 0.24 -7.85
N LEU A 80 10.96 -0.39 -8.04
CA LEU A 80 10.19 -0.90 -6.92
C LEU A 80 10.87 -2.14 -6.34
N ASP A 81 11.20 -2.06 -5.06
CA ASP A 81 11.96 -3.07 -4.34
C ASP A 81 11.00 -3.89 -3.48
N VAL A 82 10.59 -5.04 -3.98
CA VAL A 82 9.58 -5.88 -3.30
C VAL A 82 10.28 -6.85 -2.36
N PRO A 83 9.98 -6.77 -1.05
CA PRO A 83 10.59 -7.71 -0.09
C PRO A 83 10.25 -9.17 -0.40
N GLU A 84 11.09 -10.05 0.12
CA GLU A 84 11.01 -11.48 -0.18
C GLU A 84 9.69 -12.11 0.25
N ASN A 85 9.14 -11.67 1.39
CA ASN A 85 7.87 -12.21 1.89
C ASN A 85 6.63 -11.50 1.35
N VAL A 86 6.80 -10.60 0.38
CA VAL A 86 5.69 -9.84 -0.22
C VAL A 86 5.54 -10.23 -1.67
N THR A 87 4.33 -10.57 -2.08
CA THR A 87 3.97 -10.80 -3.48
C THR A 87 2.93 -9.76 -3.85
N ILE A 88 3.18 -9.00 -4.91
CA ILE A 88 2.25 -7.96 -5.37
C ILE A 88 1.43 -8.50 -6.53
N ILE A 89 0.13 -8.36 -6.45
CA ILE A 89 -0.80 -8.67 -7.54
C ILE A 89 -1.44 -7.37 -7.97
N TYR A 90 -1.19 -6.97 -9.21
CA TYR A 90 -1.77 -5.76 -9.79
C TYR A 90 -3.11 -6.08 -10.42
N LEU A 91 -4.13 -5.29 -10.07
CA LEU A 91 -5.42 -5.42 -10.71
C LEU A 91 -5.38 -4.77 -12.10
N PRO A 92 -6.21 -5.28 -13.05
CA PRO A 92 -6.29 -4.67 -14.37
C PRO A 92 -6.72 -3.20 -14.29
N PRO A 93 -6.29 -2.36 -15.24
CA PRO A 93 -6.76 -0.97 -15.31
C PRO A 93 -8.30 -0.93 -15.41
N TYR A 94 -8.89 0.11 -14.84
CA TYR A 94 -10.34 0.35 -14.88
C TYR A 94 -11.18 -0.73 -14.18
N SER A 95 -10.58 -1.40 -13.18
CA SER A 95 -11.30 -2.41 -12.39
C SER A 95 -11.20 -2.11 -10.89
N PRO A 96 -11.47 -0.88 -10.45
CA PRO A 96 -11.34 -0.53 -9.03
C PRO A 96 -12.31 -1.31 -8.15
N GLU A 97 -13.43 -1.77 -8.70
CA GLU A 97 -14.40 -2.58 -7.97
C GLU A 97 -13.85 -3.93 -7.52
N LEU A 98 -12.72 -4.37 -8.10
CA LEU A 98 -12.06 -5.61 -7.71
C LEU A 98 -11.13 -5.44 -6.51
N ASN A 99 -10.82 -4.19 -6.14
CA ASN A 99 -9.98 -3.93 -4.97
C ASN A 99 -10.86 -3.64 -3.76
N PRO A 100 -10.87 -4.53 -2.75
CA PRO A 100 -11.75 -4.38 -1.59
C PRO A 100 -11.57 -3.08 -0.82
N ILE A 101 -10.39 -2.48 -0.80
CA ILE A 101 -10.14 -1.24 -0.05
C ILE A 101 -10.87 -0.05 -0.68
N GLU A 102 -11.12 -0.07 -1.99
CA GLU A 102 -11.82 1.02 -2.67
C GLU A 102 -13.31 1.07 -2.28
N ARG A 103 -13.80 0.03 -1.64
CA ARG A 103 -15.20 -0.05 -1.19
C ARG A 103 -15.38 0.29 0.28
N LEU A 104 -14.29 0.51 0.96
CA LEU A 104 -14.31 0.90 2.35
C LEU A 104 -14.46 2.43 2.49
#